data_d74c0780804ac879d3c7af8d94b10cae
#
_entry.id   d74c0780804ac879d3c7af8d94b10cae
#
_cell.length_a   1.000
_cell.length_b   1.000
_cell.length_c   1.000
_cell.angle_alpha   90.00
_cell.angle_beta   90.00
_cell.angle_gamma   90.00
#
_symmetry.space_group_name_H-M   'P 1'
#
loop_
_entity.id
_entity.type
_entity.pdbx_description
1 polymer ?
#
loop_
_entity_poly.entity_id
_entity_poly.type
_entity_poly.pdbx_seq_one_letter_code
_entity_poly.pdbx_strand_id
1 'polypeptide(L)'
;MLLFFDRPALEYPRNRMSFPHSFLSEFPMTLTARSLWVGGMLAAFLLAGCGQGSKSAEASAKPPPAQVGVVTVALSDIGLTTELPGRLEASRVAQVRARATGILQKRLFREGSDVKAGDALFTIDSAPYAAAYASAQASLARAQANLEQATSLAQRYQPLVKANAVSKQEFANAEAAQKQAEADLAVGKAAVQTAKITLDYAAVTAPISGRIGRALVTEGALVGQGEFTQLAVIQQINPMYINFTQPAAEVMKLRKALEAGQLKRANGDEAVRVRLMLEDGSVYAQTGRLLFSDLSVDQATGQITLRAVVPNAKGLLLPGLYVRVQLEQAQAVNALLLPQQAVTRSDHGDTVMVVAADGMVSTRKVKVGVSQDSQWVILDGLQAGEQVMVDGFQKLRGPAPVKPVPWTGNAVAAAPAKAVSAAKN
;
A
#
# COMPACT_ATOMS: atom_id res chain seq x y z
N MET A 1 -12.87 37.63 41.31
CA MET A 1 -11.99 38.72 40.85
C MET A 1 -11.56 38.35 39.43
N LEU A 2 -12.41 38.84 38.48
CA LEU A 2 -12.28 38.56 37.03
C LEU A 2 -11.22 39.49 36.45
N LEU A 3 -10.25 38.94 35.69
CA LEU A 3 -9.40 39.74 34.81
C LEU A 3 -9.50 39.15 33.41
N PHE A 4 -10.24 39.87 32.57
CA PHE A 4 -10.29 39.78 31.12
C PHE A 4 -8.93 40.15 30.54
N PHE A 5 -8.34 39.30 29.69
CA PHE A 5 -7.28 39.71 28.76
C PHE A 5 -7.81 39.71 27.34
N ASP A 6 -7.96 40.91 26.86
CA ASP A 6 -8.26 41.30 25.50
C ASP A 6 -7.14 40.87 24.54
N ARG A 7 -7.45 40.19 23.45
CA ARG A 7 -6.51 39.88 22.36
C ARG A 7 -6.86 40.75 21.15
N PRO A 8 -5.95 41.51 20.57
CA PRO A 8 -6.20 42.25 19.35
C PRO A 8 -6.28 41.32 18.14
N ALA A 9 -7.29 41.56 17.30
CA ALA A 9 -7.50 40.96 16.01
C ALA A 9 -6.40 41.39 15.04
N LEU A 10 -5.73 40.43 14.43
CA LEU A 10 -4.85 40.61 13.28
C LEU A 10 -5.68 40.61 12.00
N GLU A 11 -5.84 41.80 11.43
CA GLU A 11 -6.37 42.04 10.07
C GLU A 11 -5.42 41.48 9.02
N TYR A 12 -5.90 40.57 8.20
CA TYR A 12 -5.24 40.14 6.96
C TYR A 12 -5.73 41.02 5.80
N PRO A 13 -4.86 41.60 4.98
CA PRO A 13 -5.28 42.34 3.81
C PRO A 13 -5.78 41.40 2.71
N ARG A 14 -7.03 41.61 2.29
CA ARG A 14 -7.63 41.02 1.09
C ARG A 14 -6.99 41.63 -0.15
N ASN A 15 -6.14 40.90 -0.80
CA ASN A 15 -5.61 41.28 -2.12
C ASN A 15 -6.63 40.79 -3.18
N ARG A 16 -7.41 41.72 -3.71
CA ARG A 16 -8.27 41.54 -4.89
C ARG A 16 -7.37 41.59 -6.13
N MET A 17 -7.12 40.46 -6.76
CA MET A 17 -6.64 40.45 -8.15
C MET A 17 -7.86 40.54 -9.07
N SER A 18 -7.98 41.73 -9.70
CA SER A 18 -8.88 42.00 -10.83
C SER A 18 -8.27 41.41 -12.11
N PHE A 19 -9.01 40.52 -12.76
CA PHE A 19 -8.74 40.13 -14.15
C PHE A 19 -9.40 41.12 -15.11
N PRO A 20 -8.71 41.60 -16.15
CA PRO A 20 -9.34 42.39 -17.20
C PRO A 20 -10.08 41.49 -18.20
N HIS A 21 -11.37 41.78 -18.36
CA HIS A 21 -12.15 41.40 -19.56
C HIS A 21 -11.70 42.25 -20.71
N SER A 22 -11.46 41.63 -21.85
CA SER A 22 -11.78 42.08 -23.19
C SER A 22 -10.85 41.46 -24.21
N PHE A 23 -11.40 40.61 -25.07
CA PHE A 23 -11.14 40.61 -26.52
C PHE A 23 -12.19 39.76 -27.20
N LEU A 24 -13.34 40.40 -27.48
CA LEU A 24 -14.25 40.01 -28.56
C LEU A 24 -13.67 40.65 -29.82
N SER A 25 -13.23 39.83 -30.77
CA SER A 25 -13.01 40.31 -32.12
C SER A 25 -14.05 39.62 -33.05
N GLU A 26 -14.97 40.49 -33.46
CA GLU A 26 -15.93 40.24 -34.53
C GLU A 26 -15.19 39.95 -35.85
N PHE A 27 -15.65 38.94 -36.59
CA PHE A 27 -15.38 38.83 -38.02
C PHE A 27 -16.65 39.14 -38.78
N PRO A 28 -16.63 40.08 -39.75
CA PRO A 28 -17.82 40.44 -40.52
C PRO A 28 -18.03 39.50 -41.68
N MET A 29 -19.29 39.06 -41.84
CA MET A 29 -19.85 38.51 -43.06
C MET A 29 -19.92 39.60 -44.12
N THR A 30 -19.25 39.44 -45.25
CA THR A 30 -19.56 40.20 -46.46
C THR A 30 -20.16 39.27 -47.51
N LEU A 31 -21.47 39.43 -47.71
CA LEU A 31 -22.20 39.04 -48.90
C LEU A 31 -21.75 39.92 -50.09
N THR A 32 -21.35 39.31 -51.20
CA THR A 32 -21.42 39.99 -52.52
C THR A 32 -22.03 39.04 -53.53
N ALA A 33 -23.26 39.37 -53.87
CA ALA A 33 -23.93 38.93 -55.06
C ALA A 33 -23.48 39.77 -56.27
N ARG A 34 -23.29 39.14 -57.39
CA ARG A 34 -23.39 39.65 -58.79
C ARG A 34 -22.64 38.65 -59.66
N SER A 35 -23.11 38.23 -60.80
CA SER A 35 -24.10 38.54 -61.81
C SER A 35 -23.98 37.42 -62.84
N LEU A 36 -25.02 36.75 -63.23
CA LEU A 36 -25.83 36.98 -64.44
C LEU A 36 -25.07 37.06 -65.77
N TRP A 37 -25.49 36.19 -66.63
CA TRP A 37 -25.61 36.32 -68.09
C TRP A 37 -24.62 35.51 -68.92
N VAL A 38 -25.34 34.83 -69.86
CA VAL A 38 -25.15 34.60 -71.32
C VAL A 38 -24.61 33.22 -71.63
N GLY A 39 -25.32 32.42 -72.23
CA GLY A 39 -26.04 32.22 -73.46
C GLY A 39 -25.81 30.78 -73.83
N GLY A 40 -26.67 29.99 -74.23
CA GLY A 40 -27.60 30.09 -75.32
C GLY A 40 -27.15 29.24 -76.52
N MET A 41 -27.99 28.27 -76.90
CA MET A 41 -28.03 27.67 -78.23
C MET A 41 -26.87 26.74 -78.64
N LEU A 42 -27.14 25.44 -78.73
CA LEU A 42 -27.33 24.81 -80.05
C LEU A 42 -28.06 23.46 -79.92
N ALA A 43 -29.11 23.40 -80.67
CA ALA A 43 -30.02 22.27 -80.74
C ALA A 43 -29.58 21.21 -81.79
N ALA A 44 -30.12 20.03 -81.54
CA ALA A 44 -30.53 19.05 -82.53
C ALA A 44 -29.49 18.40 -83.46
N PHE A 45 -29.53 17.11 -83.44
CA PHE A 45 -29.43 16.10 -84.47
C PHE A 45 -28.92 14.80 -83.87
N LEU A 46 -29.44 13.65 -83.99
CA LEU A 46 -30.38 12.95 -84.83
C LEU A 46 -30.76 11.64 -84.17
N LEU A 47 -31.99 11.23 -84.34
CA LEU A 47 -32.47 9.87 -84.18
C LEU A 47 -31.74 8.93 -85.16
N ALA A 48 -31.40 7.75 -84.70
CA ALA A 48 -31.74 6.47 -85.37
C ALA A 48 -30.73 5.37 -84.94
N GLY A 49 -31.24 4.28 -84.52
CA GLY A 49 -30.45 3.07 -84.27
C GLY A 49 -31.21 2.06 -83.44
N CYS A 50 -32.29 1.50 -83.95
CA CYS A 50 -32.84 0.25 -83.42
C CYS A 50 -31.83 -0.88 -83.55
N GLY A 51 -31.52 -1.51 -82.42
CA GLY A 51 -30.77 -2.73 -82.35
C GLY A 51 -31.30 -3.61 -81.23
N GLN A 52 -32.15 -4.54 -81.62
CA GLN A 52 -32.70 -5.62 -80.82
C GLN A 52 -31.56 -6.53 -80.34
N GLY A 53 -31.35 -6.66 -79.05
CA GLY A 53 -30.35 -7.55 -78.50
C GLY A 53 -30.78 -8.06 -77.10
N SER A 54 -31.36 -9.24 -77.12
CA SER A 54 -31.48 -10.25 -76.11
C SER A 54 -31.42 -9.83 -74.65
N LYS A 55 -32.50 -9.97 -73.93
CA LYS A 55 -32.59 -10.16 -72.50
C LYS A 55 -31.72 -11.34 -72.01
N SER A 56 -30.53 -11.09 -71.54
CA SER A 56 -29.92 -11.94 -70.54
C SER A 56 -30.36 -11.38 -69.20
N ALA A 57 -31.22 -12.10 -68.55
CA ALA A 57 -31.47 -11.90 -67.14
C ALA A 57 -30.17 -12.28 -66.40
N GLU A 58 -29.29 -11.30 -66.18
CA GLU A 58 -28.29 -11.44 -65.19
C GLU A 58 -29.03 -11.59 -63.87
N ALA A 59 -29.06 -12.83 -63.37
CA ALA A 59 -29.38 -13.14 -62.04
C ALA A 59 -28.41 -12.26 -61.15
N SER A 60 -28.96 -11.27 -60.48
CA SER A 60 -28.26 -10.45 -59.53
C SER A 60 -27.63 -11.40 -58.53
N ALA A 61 -26.39 -11.76 -58.80
CA ALA A 61 -25.57 -12.55 -57.82
C ALA A 61 -25.55 -11.78 -56.51
N LYS A 62 -26.19 -12.32 -55.49
CA LYS A 62 -26.10 -11.76 -54.15
C LYS A 62 -24.63 -11.53 -53.87
N PRO A 63 -24.23 -10.30 -53.44
CA PRO A 63 -22.85 -10.02 -53.12
C PRO A 63 -22.34 -11.07 -52.13
N PRO A 64 -21.13 -11.55 -52.29
CA PRO A 64 -20.58 -12.57 -51.38
C PRO A 64 -20.70 -12.08 -49.95
N PRO A 65 -21.03 -12.97 -48.99
CA PRO A 65 -21.19 -12.59 -47.58
C PRO A 65 -19.94 -11.90 -47.06
N ALA A 66 -20.12 -10.79 -46.34
CA ALA A 66 -19.04 -10.01 -45.83
C ALA A 66 -18.23 -10.87 -44.81
N GLN A 67 -16.91 -10.91 -44.96
CA GLN A 67 -16.03 -11.58 -44.02
C GLN A 67 -15.84 -10.71 -42.78
N VAL A 68 -16.10 -11.28 -41.60
CA VAL A 68 -15.98 -10.63 -40.30
C VAL A 68 -15.09 -11.44 -39.40
N GLY A 69 -14.25 -10.78 -38.62
CA GLY A 69 -13.40 -11.41 -37.59
C GLY A 69 -14.24 -11.77 -36.37
N VAL A 70 -14.20 -13.03 -35.93
CA VAL A 70 -14.92 -13.51 -34.78
C VAL A 70 -13.97 -14.20 -33.77
N VAL A 71 -14.33 -14.08 -32.48
CA VAL A 71 -13.69 -14.86 -31.38
C VAL A 71 -14.76 -15.80 -30.84
N THR A 72 -14.40 -17.08 -30.73
CA THR A 72 -15.23 -18.05 -30.02
C THR A 72 -15.02 -17.89 -28.51
N VAL A 73 -16.10 -17.66 -27.82
CA VAL A 73 -16.08 -17.38 -26.35
C VAL A 73 -15.85 -18.67 -25.58
N ALA A 74 -14.82 -18.68 -24.73
CA ALA A 74 -14.51 -19.78 -23.84
C ALA A 74 -14.62 -19.33 -22.38
N LEU A 75 -15.18 -20.21 -21.52
CA LEU A 75 -15.21 -19.99 -20.09
C LEU A 75 -13.80 -20.12 -19.51
N SER A 76 -13.42 -19.18 -18.68
CA SER A 76 -12.19 -19.25 -17.90
C SER A 76 -12.37 -18.63 -16.53
N ASP A 77 -11.62 -19.17 -15.57
CA ASP A 77 -11.52 -18.56 -14.26
C ASP A 77 -10.44 -17.47 -14.31
N ILE A 78 -10.84 -16.25 -14.06
CA ILE A 78 -10.00 -15.07 -14.24
C ILE A 78 -9.73 -14.44 -12.89
N GLY A 79 -8.45 -14.39 -12.49
CA GLY A 79 -8.03 -13.65 -11.31
C GLY A 79 -8.19 -12.15 -11.53
N LEU A 80 -9.00 -11.50 -10.72
CA LEU A 80 -9.16 -10.05 -10.74
C LEU A 80 -8.03 -9.40 -9.95
N THR A 81 -7.06 -8.85 -10.65
CA THR A 81 -5.92 -8.16 -10.07
C THR A 81 -6.19 -6.66 -10.03
N THR A 82 -6.03 -6.08 -8.85
CA THR A 82 -6.10 -4.63 -8.66
C THR A 82 -4.71 -4.10 -8.37
N GLU A 83 -4.32 -3.01 -9.04
CA GLU A 83 -3.06 -2.33 -8.80
C GLU A 83 -3.31 -1.06 -7.97
N LEU A 84 -2.67 -0.97 -6.82
CA LEU A 84 -2.87 0.09 -5.85
C LEU A 84 -1.53 0.75 -5.48
N PRO A 85 -1.51 2.09 -5.31
CA PRO A 85 -0.31 2.79 -4.84
C PRO A 85 -0.05 2.48 -3.37
N GLY A 86 1.21 2.22 -3.02
CA GLY A 86 1.62 1.92 -1.65
C GLY A 86 2.95 2.52 -1.27
N ARG A 87 3.21 2.58 0.04
CA ARG A 87 4.51 2.96 0.62
C ARG A 87 5.01 1.89 1.56
N LEU A 88 6.31 1.67 1.48
CA LEU A 88 7.01 0.77 2.37
C LEU A 88 7.27 1.43 3.72
N GLU A 89 7.10 0.67 4.77
CA GLU A 89 7.34 1.09 6.15
C GLU A 89 8.14 0.02 6.89
N ALA A 90 9.05 0.43 7.77
CA ALA A 90 9.73 -0.52 8.64
C ALA A 90 8.72 -1.22 9.56
N SER A 91 8.87 -2.53 9.77
CA SER A 91 7.96 -3.28 10.64
C SER A 91 8.01 -2.81 12.10
N ARG A 92 9.15 -2.29 12.54
CA ARG A 92 9.33 -1.66 13.86
C ARG A 92 10.32 -0.52 13.73
N VAL A 93 10.04 0.58 14.43
CA VAL A 93 10.92 1.74 14.53
C VAL A 93 11.15 2.04 16.01
N ALA A 94 12.39 2.12 16.44
CA ALA A 94 12.75 2.50 17.78
C ALA A 94 13.63 3.75 17.77
N GLN A 95 13.17 4.78 18.44
CA GLN A 95 13.97 5.96 18.72
C GLN A 95 14.81 5.70 19.97
N VAL A 96 16.13 5.62 19.79
CA VAL A 96 17.07 5.50 20.90
C VAL A 96 17.24 6.87 21.50
N ARG A 97 16.87 7.02 22.78
CA ARG A 97 16.94 8.30 23.53
C ARG A 97 17.78 8.16 24.78
N ALA A 98 18.48 9.22 25.16
CA ALA A 98 19.21 9.30 26.42
C ALA A 98 18.23 9.23 27.60
N ARG A 99 18.48 8.31 28.57
CA ARG A 99 17.70 8.15 29.80
C ARG A 99 18.44 8.68 31.02
N ALA A 100 19.76 8.88 30.92
CA ALA A 100 20.61 9.52 31.91
C ALA A 100 21.12 10.86 31.35
N THR A 101 21.36 11.82 32.23
CA THR A 101 21.93 13.13 31.90
C THR A 101 23.44 13.07 31.99
N GLY A 102 24.18 13.53 31.00
CA GLY A 102 25.64 13.57 31.05
C GLY A 102 26.30 13.79 29.70
N ILE A 103 27.60 13.80 29.68
CA ILE A 103 28.39 13.94 28.45
C ILE A 103 28.39 12.59 27.70
N LEU A 104 28.06 12.60 26.44
CA LEU A 104 28.20 11.45 25.55
C LEU A 104 29.69 11.17 25.35
N GLN A 105 30.19 10.04 25.84
CA GLN A 105 31.62 9.74 25.78
C GLN A 105 32.02 9.04 24.50
N LYS A 106 31.28 7.98 24.10
CA LYS A 106 31.63 7.14 22.95
C LYS A 106 30.41 6.62 22.23
N ARG A 107 30.53 6.48 20.91
CA ARG A 107 29.66 5.70 20.07
C ARG A 107 30.27 4.33 19.80
N LEU A 108 29.55 3.26 20.04
CA LEU A 108 30.04 1.88 19.99
C LEU A 108 29.57 1.10 18.74
N PHE A 109 28.80 1.71 17.86
CA PHE A 109 28.29 1.09 16.64
C PHE A 109 28.79 1.80 15.39
N ARG A 110 28.70 1.11 14.25
CA ARG A 110 28.90 1.69 12.95
C ARG A 110 27.55 2.14 12.36
N GLU A 111 27.47 3.36 11.87
CA GLU A 111 26.27 3.89 11.23
C GLU A 111 25.88 3.04 10.01
N GLY A 112 24.56 2.79 9.85
CA GLY A 112 24.05 1.93 8.80
C GLY A 112 24.24 0.43 8.99
N SER A 113 24.89 -0.02 10.09
CA SER A 113 25.04 -1.43 10.41
C SER A 113 23.79 -2.06 11.02
N ASP A 114 23.74 -3.38 11.01
CA ASP A 114 22.71 -4.13 11.72
C ASP A 114 23.14 -4.33 13.18
N VAL A 115 22.22 -4.08 14.11
CA VAL A 115 22.39 -4.23 15.56
C VAL A 115 21.37 -5.21 16.12
N LYS A 116 21.72 -5.88 17.21
CA LYS A 116 20.82 -6.78 17.96
C LYS A 116 20.26 -6.05 19.19
N ALA A 117 19.07 -6.45 19.62
CA ALA A 117 18.54 -5.96 20.87
C ALA A 117 19.51 -6.27 22.03
N GLY A 118 19.82 -5.26 22.84
CA GLY A 118 20.80 -5.34 23.93
C GLY A 118 22.21 -4.89 23.56
N ASP A 119 22.56 -4.76 22.28
CA ASP A 119 23.90 -4.26 21.88
C ASP A 119 24.14 -2.87 22.43
N ALA A 120 25.36 -2.62 22.94
CA ALA A 120 25.76 -1.31 23.42
C ALA A 120 25.93 -0.34 22.24
N LEU A 121 25.26 0.82 22.33
CA LEU A 121 25.25 1.83 21.27
C LEU A 121 26.06 3.07 21.64
N PHE A 122 25.84 3.57 22.84
CA PHE A 122 26.54 4.74 23.36
C PHE A 122 26.88 4.58 24.82
N THR A 123 27.90 5.29 25.25
CA THR A 123 28.25 5.48 26.67
C THR A 123 28.13 6.94 27.05
N ILE A 124 27.36 7.20 28.09
CA ILE A 124 27.28 8.51 28.77
C ILE A 124 28.22 8.46 29.96
N ASP A 125 28.74 9.61 30.39
CA ASP A 125 29.61 9.68 31.56
C ASP A 125 28.91 9.05 32.79
N SER A 126 29.42 7.91 33.20
CA SER A 126 28.86 7.10 34.30
C SER A 126 29.50 7.39 35.67
N ALA A 127 30.54 8.23 35.73
CA ALA A 127 31.26 8.46 36.97
C ALA A 127 30.38 8.98 38.15
N PRO A 128 29.49 9.95 37.95
CA PRO A 128 28.59 10.40 39.03
C PRO A 128 27.62 9.30 39.47
N TYR A 129 27.13 8.49 38.57
CA TYR A 129 26.18 7.39 38.82
C TYR A 129 26.87 6.22 39.53
N ALA A 130 28.10 5.90 39.15
CA ALA A 130 28.91 4.90 39.82
C ALA A 130 29.23 5.30 41.28
N ALA A 131 29.55 6.58 41.51
CA ALA A 131 29.75 7.11 42.87
C ALA A 131 28.47 7.03 43.74
N ALA A 132 27.30 7.39 43.15
CA ALA A 132 26.01 7.29 43.82
C ALA A 132 25.65 5.82 44.14
N TYR A 133 25.92 4.89 43.24
CA TYR A 133 25.73 3.47 43.47
C TYR A 133 26.63 2.93 44.61
N ALA A 134 27.91 3.29 44.62
CA ALA A 134 28.84 2.92 45.68
C ALA A 134 28.41 3.48 47.07
N SER A 135 27.92 4.72 47.11
CA SER A 135 27.38 5.34 48.33
C SER A 135 26.13 4.59 48.84
N ALA A 136 25.21 4.20 47.95
CA ALA A 136 24.05 3.41 48.32
C ALA A 136 24.43 2.01 48.84
N GLN A 137 25.45 1.36 48.26
CA GLN A 137 26.00 0.09 48.74
C GLN A 137 26.59 0.21 50.15
N ALA A 138 27.35 1.27 50.43
CA ALA A 138 27.92 1.52 51.77
C ALA A 138 26.81 1.73 52.81
N SER A 139 25.73 2.46 52.41
CA SER A 139 24.56 2.66 53.30
C SER A 139 23.81 1.34 53.57
N LEU A 140 23.68 0.47 52.61
CA LEU A 140 23.09 -0.87 52.74
C LEU A 140 23.95 -1.73 53.70
N ALA A 141 25.28 -1.73 53.54
CA ALA A 141 26.20 -2.48 54.43
C ALA A 141 26.08 -2.03 55.91
N ARG A 142 25.95 -0.71 56.14
CA ARG A 142 25.69 -0.17 57.47
C ARG A 142 24.36 -0.64 58.04
N ALA A 143 23.28 -0.61 57.26
CA ALA A 143 21.96 -1.08 57.68
C ALA A 143 21.98 -2.59 58.00
N GLN A 144 22.73 -3.37 57.25
CA GLN A 144 22.92 -4.79 57.48
C GLN A 144 23.65 -5.08 58.81
N ALA A 145 24.73 -4.36 59.11
CA ALA A 145 25.43 -4.49 60.37
C ALA A 145 24.55 -4.09 61.58
N ASN A 146 23.72 -3.03 61.42
CA ASN A 146 22.77 -2.62 62.47
C ASN A 146 21.72 -3.71 62.73
N LEU A 147 21.19 -4.36 61.63
CA LEU A 147 20.25 -5.46 61.78
C LEU A 147 20.87 -6.66 62.52
N GLU A 148 22.12 -7.04 62.18
CA GLU A 148 22.84 -8.12 62.86
C GLU A 148 22.96 -7.83 64.31
N GLN A 149 23.35 -6.59 64.75
CA GLN A 149 23.44 -6.16 66.13
C GLN A 149 22.08 -6.25 66.84
N ALA A 150 21.00 -5.67 66.20
CA ALA A 150 19.67 -5.67 66.81
C ALA A 150 19.12 -7.09 67.00
N THR A 151 19.31 -7.94 65.92
CA THR A 151 18.91 -9.35 65.98
C THR A 151 19.64 -10.12 67.07
N SER A 152 20.96 -9.95 67.21
CA SER A 152 21.74 -10.60 68.25
C SER A 152 21.30 -10.18 69.68
N LEU A 153 20.91 -8.90 69.86
CA LEU A 153 20.36 -8.40 71.12
C LEU A 153 18.99 -9.01 71.44
N ALA A 154 18.07 -9.01 70.49
CA ALA A 154 16.74 -9.59 70.65
C ALA A 154 16.81 -11.10 70.91
N GLN A 155 17.66 -11.84 70.20
CA GLN A 155 17.90 -13.26 70.46
C GLN A 155 18.50 -13.55 71.85
N ARG A 156 19.41 -12.69 72.34
CA ARG A 156 19.96 -12.80 73.68
C ARG A 156 18.92 -12.56 74.76
N TYR A 157 18.03 -11.60 74.57
CA TYR A 157 16.98 -11.26 75.52
C TYR A 157 15.83 -12.28 75.56
N GLN A 158 15.59 -12.99 74.53
CA GLN A 158 14.53 -13.98 74.45
C GLN A 158 14.56 -15.07 75.53
N PRO A 159 15.68 -15.76 75.82
CA PRO A 159 15.73 -16.70 76.94
C PRO A 159 15.74 -16.01 78.28
N LEU A 160 16.30 -14.80 78.37
CA LEU A 160 16.42 -14.08 79.65
C LEU A 160 15.04 -13.57 80.13
N VAL A 161 14.16 -13.14 79.26
CA VAL A 161 12.79 -12.74 79.66
C VAL A 161 12.00 -13.93 80.17
N LYS A 162 12.21 -15.15 79.58
CA LYS A 162 11.56 -16.38 80.02
C LYS A 162 12.06 -16.78 81.46
N ALA A 163 13.30 -16.47 81.77
CA ALA A 163 13.90 -16.68 83.09
C ALA A 163 13.61 -15.51 84.05
N ASN A 164 12.85 -14.49 83.73
CA ASN A 164 12.62 -13.26 84.47
C ASN A 164 13.91 -12.48 84.79
N ALA A 165 14.98 -12.67 84.03
CA ALA A 165 16.26 -11.99 84.23
C ALA A 165 16.35 -10.60 83.56
N VAL A 166 15.42 -10.28 82.66
CA VAL A 166 15.20 -8.97 82.01
C VAL A 166 13.72 -8.64 82.06
N SER A 167 13.37 -7.33 81.94
CA SER A 167 11.97 -6.91 81.93
C SER A 167 11.30 -7.22 80.60
N LYS A 168 10.00 -7.45 80.60
CA LYS A 168 9.18 -7.62 79.33
C LYS A 168 9.31 -6.39 78.46
N GLN A 169 9.43 -5.20 79.02
CA GLN A 169 9.61 -3.94 78.32
C GLN A 169 10.95 -3.88 77.56
N GLU A 170 12.05 -4.31 78.18
CA GLU A 170 13.38 -4.35 77.57
C GLU A 170 13.40 -5.32 76.37
N PHE A 171 12.76 -6.49 76.52
CA PHE A 171 12.62 -7.44 75.40
C PHE A 171 11.74 -6.85 74.25
N ALA A 172 10.62 -6.25 74.60
CA ALA A 172 9.76 -5.60 73.59
C ALA A 172 10.49 -4.46 72.85
N ASN A 173 11.32 -3.69 73.53
CA ASN A 173 12.17 -2.66 72.93
C ASN A 173 13.19 -3.26 71.94
N ALA A 174 13.83 -4.39 72.33
CA ALA A 174 14.79 -5.09 71.45
C ALA A 174 14.16 -5.67 70.25
N GLU A 175 12.94 -6.27 70.36
CA GLU A 175 12.14 -6.72 69.17
C GLU A 175 11.75 -5.56 68.26
N ALA A 176 11.33 -4.43 68.86
CA ALA A 176 11.00 -3.24 68.06
C ALA A 176 12.22 -2.70 67.34
N ALA A 177 13.38 -2.65 67.97
CA ALA A 177 14.65 -2.25 67.36
C ALA A 177 15.06 -3.20 66.18
N GLN A 178 14.90 -4.52 66.41
CA GLN A 178 15.13 -5.48 65.31
C GLN A 178 14.22 -5.21 64.10
N LYS A 179 12.90 -5.07 64.28
CA LYS A 179 11.95 -4.77 63.23
C LYS A 179 12.26 -3.45 62.53
N GLN A 180 12.69 -2.44 63.28
CA GLN A 180 13.13 -1.18 62.73
C GLN A 180 14.36 -1.36 61.83
N ALA A 181 15.38 -2.10 62.29
CA ALA A 181 16.57 -2.38 61.52
C ALA A 181 16.29 -3.24 60.28
N GLU A 182 15.30 -4.17 60.34
CA GLU A 182 14.81 -4.92 59.16
C GLU A 182 14.18 -3.98 58.09
N ALA A 183 13.40 -2.99 58.54
CA ALA A 183 12.81 -1.99 57.65
C ALA A 183 13.90 -1.11 57.02
N ASP A 184 14.90 -0.67 57.82
CA ASP A 184 16.03 0.13 57.32
C ASP A 184 16.87 -0.64 56.29
N LEU A 185 17.06 -1.95 56.48
CA LEU A 185 17.71 -2.82 55.50
C LEU A 185 16.92 -2.86 54.19
N ALA A 186 15.60 -2.97 54.28
CA ALA A 186 14.72 -2.96 53.06
C ALA A 186 14.84 -1.64 52.32
N VAL A 187 14.87 -0.50 53.01
CA VAL A 187 15.10 0.83 52.41
C VAL A 187 16.48 0.90 51.77
N GLY A 188 17.52 0.40 52.42
CA GLY A 188 18.88 0.35 51.86
C GLY A 188 18.96 -0.49 50.57
N LYS A 189 18.29 -1.66 50.52
CA LYS A 189 18.21 -2.49 49.33
C LYS A 189 17.51 -1.75 48.16
N ALA A 190 16.41 -1.07 48.43
CA ALA A 190 15.69 -0.28 47.44
C ALA A 190 16.54 0.89 46.88
N ALA A 191 17.30 1.57 47.77
CA ALA A 191 18.21 2.65 47.36
C ALA A 191 19.33 2.15 46.43
N VAL A 192 19.94 0.99 46.73
CA VAL A 192 20.94 0.35 45.85
C VAL A 192 20.34 -0.01 44.49
N GLN A 193 19.13 -0.57 44.46
CA GLN A 193 18.46 -0.91 43.24
C GLN A 193 18.18 0.33 42.37
N THR A 194 17.72 1.43 42.97
CA THR A 194 17.47 2.69 42.26
C THR A 194 18.77 3.27 41.70
N ALA A 195 19.83 3.32 42.47
CA ALA A 195 21.13 3.81 42.03
C ALA A 195 21.72 2.95 40.91
N LYS A 196 21.54 1.62 40.96
CA LYS A 196 21.96 0.69 39.92
C LYS A 196 21.19 0.96 38.60
N ILE A 197 19.87 1.10 38.65
CA ILE A 197 19.05 1.40 37.47
C ILE A 197 19.53 2.70 36.79
N THR A 198 19.84 3.71 37.60
CA THR A 198 20.30 5.00 37.04
C THR A 198 21.70 4.87 36.44
N LEU A 199 22.58 4.08 37.04
CA LEU A 199 23.90 3.75 36.48
C LEU A 199 23.77 2.97 35.13
N ASP A 200 22.89 1.98 35.12
CA ASP A 200 22.64 1.18 33.90
C ASP A 200 22.12 2.06 32.74
N TYR A 201 21.42 3.15 33.01
CA TYR A 201 20.96 4.11 31.99
C TYR A 201 22.10 4.91 31.32
N ALA A 202 23.27 4.98 31.91
CA ALA A 202 24.45 5.58 31.30
C ALA A 202 25.02 4.73 30.16
N ALA A 203 24.73 3.43 30.15
CA ALA A 203 25.01 2.53 29.04
C ALA A 203 23.75 2.42 28.15
N VAL A 204 23.75 3.14 27.04
CA VAL A 204 22.62 3.14 26.12
C VAL A 204 22.69 1.93 25.21
N THR A 205 21.66 1.08 25.26
CA THR A 205 21.57 -0.17 24.47
C THR A 205 20.45 -0.13 23.43
N ALA A 206 20.53 -1.01 22.43
CA ALA A 206 19.54 -1.15 21.40
C ALA A 206 18.24 -1.79 21.95
N PRO A 207 17.08 -1.12 21.86
CA PRO A 207 15.79 -1.67 22.33
C PRO A 207 15.20 -2.74 21.43
N ILE A 208 15.57 -2.75 20.16
CA ILE A 208 15.16 -3.73 19.14
C ILE A 208 16.34 -4.11 18.26
N SER A 209 16.25 -5.28 17.63
CA SER A 209 17.15 -5.65 16.53
C SER A 209 16.70 -4.98 15.24
N GLY A 210 17.66 -4.55 14.42
CA GLY A 210 17.38 -3.90 13.12
C GLY A 210 18.58 -3.10 12.62
N ARG A 211 18.39 -2.32 11.58
CA ARG A 211 19.40 -1.43 11.03
C ARG A 211 19.39 -0.10 11.76
N ILE A 212 20.54 0.27 12.33
CA ILE A 212 20.70 1.57 13.00
C ILE A 212 21.06 2.65 11.96
N GLY A 213 20.44 3.82 12.08
CA GLY A 213 20.74 4.98 11.26
C GLY A 213 22.01 5.69 11.68
N ARG A 214 22.12 6.95 11.27
CA ARG A 214 23.20 7.83 11.73
C ARG A 214 23.04 8.21 13.19
N ALA A 215 24.13 8.54 13.86
CA ALA A 215 24.10 9.24 15.15
C ALA A 215 23.53 10.66 14.95
N LEU A 216 22.61 11.07 15.81
CA LEU A 216 22.02 12.40 15.78
C LEU A 216 22.74 13.38 16.69
N VAL A 217 23.64 12.87 17.52
CA VAL A 217 24.44 13.61 18.50
C VAL A 217 25.88 13.13 18.41
N THR A 218 26.82 14.05 18.54
CA THR A 218 28.26 13.77 18.50
C THR A 218 28.82 13.51 19.91
N GLU A 219 29.96 12.83 19.98
CA GLU A 219 30.72 12.66 21.21
C GLU A 219 31.11 14.01 21.78
N GLY A 220 31.09 14.14 23.13
CA GLY A 220 31.29 15.40 23.83
C GLY A 220 30.02 16.22 24.06
N ALA A 221 28.89 15.88 23.43
CA ALA A 221 27.65 16.61 23.65
C ALA A 221 27.01 16.25 25.01
N LEU A 222 26.38 17.23 25.65
CA LEU A 222 25.53 17.03 26.82
C LEU A 222 24.17 16.50 26.37
N VAL A 223 23.75 15.35 26.90
CA VAL A 223 22.50 14.67 26.59
C VAL A 223 21.62 14.46 27.82
N GLY A 224 20.32 14.25 27.62
CA GLY A 224 19.38 13.93 28.72
C GLY A 224 18.98 15.12 29.60
N GLN A 225 19.26 16.36 29.19
CA GLN A 225 18.86 17.55 29.93
C GLN A 225 17.58 18.15 29.32
N GLY A 226 16.55 18.33 30.13
CA GLY A 226 15.26 18.88 29.70
C GLY A 226 14.41 17.84 28.97
N GLU A 227 14.48 17.78 27.63
CA GLU A 227 13.83 16.76 26.85
C GLU A 227 14.73 15.54 26.64
N PHE A 228 14.10 14.36 26.44
CA PHE A 228 14.84 13.13 26.13
C PHE A 228 15.53 13.22 24.78
N THR A 229 16.81 13.57 24.78
CA THR A 229 17.63 13.74 23.57
C THR A 229 17.62 12.46 22.73
N GLN A 230 17.23 12.58 21.48
CA GLN A 230 17.26 11.47 20.52
C GLN A 230 18.71 11.27 20.04
N LEU A 231 19.22 10.04 20.19
CA LEU A 231 20.60 9.68 19.87
C LEU A 231 20.72 8.98 18.51
N ALA A 232 19.79 8.10 18.19
CA ALA A 232 19.74 7.34 16.94
C ALA A 232 18.33 6.78 16.70
N VAL A 233 18.11 6.25 15.48
CA VAL A 233 16.91 5.52 15.12
C VAL A 233 17.30 4.12 14.65
N ILE A 234 16.65 3.09 15.18
CA ILE A 234 16.78 1.71 14.72
C ILE A 234 15.50 1.33 13.99
N GLN A 235 15.64 0.77 12.80
CA GLN A 235 14.53 0.33 11.96
C GLN A 235 14.66 -1.16 11.67
N GLN A 236 13.62 -1.91 11.95
CA GLN A 236 13.54 -3.31 11.54
C GLN A 236 12.99 -3.36 10.12
N ILE A 237 13.88 -3.63 9.15
CA ILE A 237 13.58 -3.64 7.72
C ILE A 237 13.30 -5.04 7.15
N ASN A 238 13.30 -6.07 7.98
CA ASN A 238 12.92 -7.43 7.61
C ASN A 238 12.09 -8.05 8.75
N PRO A 239 10.80 -8.38 8.52
CA PRO A 239 10.03 -8.05 7.31
C PRO A 239 9.75 -6.55 7.16
N MET A 240 9.25 -6.13 5.97
CA MET A 240 8.74 -4.78 5.72
C MET A 240 7.21 -4.78 5.74
N TYR A 241 6.63 -3.66 6.14
CA TYR A 241 5.22 -3.38 5.94
C TYR A 241 5.00 -2.53 4.69
N ILE A 242 3.85 -2.69 4.11
CA ILE A 242 3.38 -1.89 2.98
C ILE A 242 2.02 -1.36 3.37
N ASN A 243 1.88 -0.05 3.38
CA ASN A 243 0.59 0.60 3.54
C ASN A 243 0.13 1.07 2.16
N PHE A 244 -1.08 0.71 1.77
CA PHE A 244 -1.70 1.11 0.53
C PHE A 244 -3.18 1.37 0.75
N THR A 245 -3.79 2.17 -0.11
CA THR A 245 -5.17 2.61 0.06
C THR A 245 -6.03 2.13 -1.09
N GLN A 246 -7.30 1.83 -0.79
CA GLN A 246 -8.31 1.43 -1.76
C GLN A 246 -9.61 2.22 -1.51
N PRO A 247 -10.32 2.69 -2.55
CA PRO A 247 -11.60 3.35 -2.39
C PRO A 247 -12.62 2.44 -1.71
N ALA A 248 -13.29 2.95 -0.66
CA ALA A 248 -14.28 2.18 0.10
C ALA A 248 -15.42 1.65 -0.79
N ALA A 249 -15.81 2.43 -1.81
CA ALA A 249 -16.84 2.03 -2.77
C ALA A 249 -16.47 0.76 -3.57
N GLU A 250 -15.19 0.60 -3.93
CA GLU A 250 -14.69 -0.60 -4.62
C GLU A 250 -14.70 -1.82 -3.71
N VAL A 251 -14.24 -1.65 -2.47
CA VAL A 251 -14.28 -2.71 -1.45
C VAL A 251 -15.71 -3.18 -1.21
N MET A 252 -16.66 -2.26 -1.13
CA MET A 252 -18.09 -2.60 -0.96
C MET A 252 -18.68 -3.30 -2.19
N LYS A 253 -18.31 -2.88 -3.41
CA LYS A 253 -18.72 -3.57 -4.63
C LYS A 253 -18.18 -5.01 -4.67
N LEU A 254 -16.89 -5.18 -4.34
CA LEU A 254 -16.25 -6.48 -4.28
C LEU A 254 -16.94 -7.40 -3.26
N ARG A 255 -17.24 -6.88 -2.05
CA ARG A 255 -17.95 -7.62 -1.01
C ARG A 255 -19.33 -8.09 -1.48
N LYS A 256 -20.14 -7.18 -2.08
CA LYS A 256 -21.45 -7.53 -2.63
C LYS A 256 -21.37 -8.59 -3.74
N ALA A 257 -20.36 -8.52 -4.62
CA ALA A 257 -20.18 -9.50 -5.68
C ALA A 257 -19.77 -10.89 -5.13
N LEU A 258 -18.98 -10.92 -4.07
CA LEU A 258 -18.63 -12.16 -3.33
C LEU A 258 -19.86 -12.76 -2.62
N GLU A 259 -20.66 -11.95 -1.94
CA GLU A 259 -21.90 -12.37 -1.27
C GLU A 259 -22.96 -12.89 -2.27
N ALA A 260 -23.03 -12.28 -3.46
CA ALA A 260 -23.91 -12.71 -4.54
C ALA A 260 -23.41 -13.96 -5.28
N GLY A 261 -22.24 -14.52 -4.92
CA GLY A 261 -21.66 -15.70 -5.57
C GLY A 261 -21.12 -15.46 -7.00
N GLN A 262 -21.08 -14.20 -7.46
CA GLN A 262 -20.54 -13.84 -8.78
C GLN A 262 -19.02 -13.92 -8.82
N LEU A 263 -18.37 -13.81 -7.66
CA LEU A 263 -16.95 -13.91 -7.47
C LEU A 263 -16.63 -14.92 -6.38
N LYS A 264 -15.46 -15.56 -6.46
CA LYS A 264 -14.86 -16.34 -5.36
C LYS A 264 -13.63 -15.61 -4.84
N ARG A 265 -13.27 -15.85 -3.58
CA ARG A 265 -11.99 -15.35 -3.05
C ARG A 265 -10.85 -16.05 -3.78
N ALA A 266 -9.85 -15.28 -4.21
CA ALA A 266 -8.73 -15.81 -5.00
C ALA A 266 -7.95 -16.92 -4.30
N ASN A 267 -7.85 -16.86 -2.95
CA ASN A 267 -7.06 -17.81 -2.15
C ASN A 267 -7.91 -18.59 -1.12
N GLY A 268 -9.21 -18.70 -1.29
CA GLY A 268 -10.08 -19.33 -0.32
C GLY A 268 -10.02 -18.61 1.04
N ASP A 269 -9.70 -19.35 2.12
CA ASP A 269 -9.53 -18.80 3.48
C ASP A 269 -8.08 -18.37 3.78
N GLU A 270 -7.13 -18.56 2.86
CA GLU A 270 -5.76 -18.10 3.02
C GLU A 270 -5.64 -16.58 2.87
N ALA A 271 -4.61 -16.01 3.50
CA ALA A 271 -4.32 -14.59 3.37
C ALA A 271 -4.04 -14.21 1.90
N VAL A 272 -4.66 -13.12 1.47
CA VAL A 272 -4.53 -12.61 0.10
C VAL A 272 -3.06 -12.34 -0.22
N ARG A 273 -2.59 -12.86 -1.34
CA ARG A 273 -1.21 -12.67 -1.81
C ARG A 273 -1.05 -11.29 -2.41
N VAL A 274 0.11 -10.69 -2.13
CA VAL A 274 0.47 -9.34 -2.56
C VAL A 274 1.76 -9.42 -3.36
N ARG A 275 1.74 -8.94 -4.60
CA ARG A 275 2.95 -8.76 -5.42
C ARG A 275 3.32 -7.29 -5.45
N LEU A 276 4.61 -7.01 -5.44
CA LEU A 276 5.13 -5.65 -5.49
C LEU A 276 5.76 -5.37 -6.83
N MET A 277 5.42 -4.26 -7.41
CA MET A 277 6.11 -3.68 -8.55
C MET A 277 6.85 -2.43 -8.06
N LEU A 278 8.15 -2.40 -8.29
CA LEU A 278 9.01 -1.27 -7.92
C LEU A 278 8.85 -0.12 -8.91
N GLU A 279 9.42 1.05 -8.60
CA GLU A 279 9.34 2.24 -9.46
C GLU A 279 9.96 2.03 -10.84
N ASP A 280 10.97 1.18 -10.94
CA ASP A 280 11.62 0.81 -12.20
C ASP A 280 10.80 -0.15 -13.07
N GLY A 281 9.61 -0.55 -12.61
CA GLY A 281 8.73 -1.50 -13.28
C GLY A 281 9.09 -2.97 -13.02
N SER A 282 10.15 -3.26 -12.30
CA SER A 282 10.50 -4.64 -11.93
C SER A 282 9.55 -5.21 -10.87
N VAL A 283 9.26 -6.50 -10.99
CA VAL A 283 8.45 -7.21 -9.98
C VAL A 283 9.39 -7.75 -8.90
N TYR A 284 9.10 -7.41 -7.64
CA TYR A 284 9.85 -7.94 -6.52
C TYR A 284 9.66 -9.45 -6.38
N ALA A 285 10.77 -10.20 -6.25
CA ALA A 285 10.75 -11.66 -6.30
C ALA A 285 10.01 -12.35 -5.15
N GLN A 286 9.87 -11.67 -4.00
CA GLN A 286 9.18 -12.22 -2.83
C GLN A 286 7.74 -11.74 -2.80
N THR A 287 6.81 -12.67 -2.62
CA THR A 287 5.40 -12.35 -2.42
C THR A 287 5.15 -11.95 -0.97
N GLY A 288 4.40 -10.89 -0.79
CA GLY A 288 3.85 -10.50 0.50
C GLY A 288 2.49 -11.15 0.76
N ARG A 289 1.99 -10.92 1.97
CA ARG A 289 0.63 -11.31 2.37
C ARG A 289 -0.09 -10.12 2.98
N LEU A 290 -1.36 -9.99 2.69
CA LEU A 290 -2.23 -9.01 3.33
C LEU A 290 -2.39 -9.38 4.81
N LEU A 291 -2.17 -8.41 5.71
CA LEU A 291 -2.35 -8.63 7.15
C LEU A 291 -3.76 -8.27 7.59
N PHE A 292 -4.16 -7.05 7.30
CA PHE A 292 -5.47 -6.54 7.64
C PHE A 292 -5.86 -5.37 6.73
N SER A 293 -7.15 -5.08 6.70
CA SER A 293 -7.75 -3.84 6.23
C SER A 293 -8.15 -3.03 7.45
N ASP A 294 -7.93 -1.74 7.45
CA ASP A 294 -8.42 -0.86 8.51
C ASP A 294 -9.94 -0.95 8.61
N LEU A 295 -10.46 -0.80 9.82
CA LEU A 295 -11.91 -0.86 10.09
C LEU A 295 -12.61 0.47 9.80
N SER A 296 -11.84 1.54 9.62
CA SER A 296 -12.30 2.89 9.39
C SER A 296 -12.03 3.36 7.96
N VAL A 297 -12.96 4.15 7.44
CA VAL A 297 -12.80 4.88 6.18
C VAL A 297 -12.28 6.26 6.53
N ASP A 298 -11.21 6.70 5.89
CA ASP A 298 -10.74 8.07 6.00
C ASP A 298 -11.81 9.01 5.44
N GLN A 299 -12.30 9.92 6.27
CA GLN A 299 -13.43 10.80 5.92
C GLN A 299 -13.10 11.84 4.85
N ALA A 300 -11.83 12.24 4.73
CA ALA A 300 -11.40 13.23 3.77
C ALA A 300 -11.25 12.65 2.36
N THR A 301 -10.77 11.40 2.27
CA THR A 301 -10.44 10.74 0.99
C THR A 301 -11.43 9.65 0.58
N GLY A 302 -12.26 9.15 1.49
CA GLY A 302 -13.16 8.02 1.25
C GLY A 302 -12.43 6.69 1.04
N GLN A 303 -11.18 6.59 1.47
CA GLN A 303 -10.33 5.41 1.28
C GLN A 303 -10.21 4.57 2.54
N ILE A 304 -9.95 3.29 2.36
CA ILE A 304 -9.59 2.33 3.41
C ILE A 304 -8.11 2.03 3.28
N THR A 305 -7.39 2.07 4.40
CA THR A 305 -5.98 1.67 4.44
C THR A 305 -5.85 0.17 4.63
N LEU A 306 -5.05 -0.45 3.78
CA LEU A 306 -4.70 -1.85 3.87
C LEU A 306 -3.21 -1.97 4.21
N ARG A 307 -2.87 -2.99 4.99
CA ARG A 307 -1.48 -3.30 5.34
C ARG A 307 -1.13 -4.71 4.93
N ALA A 308 -0.01 -4.83 4.24
CA ALA A 308 0.59 -6.11 3.91
C ALA A 308 2.00 -6.22 4.51
N VAL A 309 2.49 -7.44 4.61
CA VAL A 309 3.86 -7.75 5.03
C VAL A 309 4.59 -8.46 3.92
N VAL A 310 5.85 -8.06 3.69
CA VAL A 310 6.71 -8.68 2.69
C VAL A 310 8.09 -8.99 3.30
N PRO A 311 8.66 -10.19 3.02
CA PRO A 311 10.03 -10.51 3.43
C PRO A 311 11.06 -9.61 2.71
N ASN A 312 12.10 -9.18 3.42
CA ASN A 312 13.17 -8.34 2.87
C ASN A 312 14.55 -8.81 3.35
N ALA A 313 14.82 -10.09 3.22
CA ALA A 313 16.08 -10.68 3.70
C ALA A 313 17.34 -10.09 3.07
N LYS A 314 17.25 -9.62 1.81
CA LYS A 314 18.38 -8.99 1.11
C LYS A 314 18.51 -7.48 1.38
N GLY A 315 17.58 -6.87 2.12
CA GLY A 315 17.61 -5.43 2.43
C GLY A 315 17.43 -4.51 1.21
N LEU A 316 16.86 -5.00 0.11
CA LEU A 316 16.61 -4.22 -1.11
C LEU A 316 15.51 -3.18 -0.94
N LEU A 317 14.50 -3.52 -0.15
CA LEU A 317 13.39 -2.63 0.14
C LEU A 317 13.80 -1.68 1.27
N LEU A 318 13.58 -0.39 1.05
CA LEU A 318 13.88 0.66 2.03
C LEU A 318 12.58 1.31 2.52
N PRO A 319 12.48 1.68 3.80
CA PRO A 319 11.36 2.45 4.31
C PRO A 319 11.18 3.76 3.56
N GLY A 320 9.94 4.10 3.23
CA GLY A 320 9.59 5.30 2.47
C GLY A 320 9.52 5.13 0.96
N LEU A 321 10.05 4.04 0.39
CA LEU A 321 9.94 3.78 -1.05
C LEU A 321 8.48 3.64 -1.47
N TYR A 322 8.17 4.24 -2.61
CA TYR A 322 6.91 4.06 -3.30
C TYR A 322 6.93 2.73 -4.06
N VAL A 323 5.80 2.03 -4.03
CA VAL A 323 5.62 0.77 -4.73
C VAL A 323 4.20 0.68 -5.28
N ARG A 324 4.01 -0.08 -6.34
CA ARG A 324 2.68 -0.47 -6.80
C ARG A 324 2.40 -1.89 -6.30
N VAL A 325 1.28 -2.02 -5.64
CA VAL A 325 0.84 -3.27 -5.00
C VAL A 325 -0.18 -3.93 -5.92
N GLN A 326 0.15 -5.11 -6.43
CA GLN A 326 -0.79 -5.95 -7.18
C GLN A 326 -1.44 -6.92 -6.22
N LEU A 327 -2.75 -6.81 -6.09
CA LEU A 327 -3.58 -7.55 -5.16
C LEU A 327 -4.57 -8.40 -5.95
N GLU A 328 -4.50 -9.72 -5.82
CA GLU A 328 -5.47 -10.65 -6.37
C GLU A 328 -6.55 -10.92 -5.31
N GLN A 329 -7.65 -10.17 -5.38
CA GLN A 329 -8.69 -10.19 -4.34
C GLN A 329 -9.78 -11.22 -4.62
N ALA A 330 -10.07 -11.48 -5.87
CA ALA A 330 -11.17 -12.34 -6.29
C ALA A 330 -10.88 -13.03 -7.61
N GLN A 331 -11.61 -14.10 -7.88
CA GLN A 331 -11.65 -14.78 -9.17
C GLN A 331 -13.06 -14.69 -9.72
N ALA A 332 -13.20 -14.23 -10.94
CA ALA A 332 -14.43 -14.35 -11.69
C ALA A 332 -14.52 -15.80 -12.21
N VAL A 333 -15.50 -16.54 -11.71
CA VAL A 333 -15.74 -17.94 -12.10
C VAL A 333 -16.63 -17.98 -13.32
N ASN A 334 -16.29 -18.82 -14.29
CA ASN A 334 -17.04 -18.92 -15.56
C ASN A 334 -17.13 -17.57 -16.30
N ALA A 335 -16.16 -16.71 -16.18
CA ALA A 335 -16.12 -15.46 -16.90
C ALA A 335 -15.64 -15.67 -18.34
N LEU A 336 -16.05 -14.78 -19.22
CA LEU A 336 -15.71 -14.80 -20.62
C LEU A 336 -14.82 -13.62 -20.94
N LEU A 337 -13.71 -13.83 -21.65
CA LEU A 337 -12.83 -12.76 -22.11
C LEU A 337 -13.15 -12.38 -23.53
N LEU A 338 -13.32 -11.08 -23.76
CA LEU A 338 -13.48 -10.51 -25.09
C LEU A 338 -12.50 -9.36 -25.31
N PRO A 339 -11.86 -9.26 -26.50
CA PRO A 339 -11.09 -8.09 -26.87
C PRO A 339 -11.93 -6.81 -26.71
N GLN A 340 -11.32 -5.73 -26.23
CA GLN A 340 -12.03 -4.47 -25.94
C GLN A 340 -12.84 -3.96 -27.12
N GLN A 341 -12.34 -4.13 -28.33
CA GLN A 341 -12.99 -3.70 -29.55
C GLN A 341 -14.28 -4.47 -29.92
N ALA A 342 -14.53 -5.65 -29.29
CA ALA A 342 -15.74 -6.42 -29.48
C ALA A 342 -16.95 -5.85 -28.75
N VAL A 343 -16.73 -4.98 -27.76
CA VAL A 343 -17.77 -4.43 -26.90
C VAL A 343 -18.04 -2.98 -27.26
N THR A 344 -19.30 -2.69 -27.62
CA THR A 344 -19.77 -1.32 -27.83
C THR A 344 -20.40 -0.81 -26.53
N ARG A 345 -19.86 0.27 -25.99
CA ARG A 345 -20.37 0.95 -24.81
C ARG A 345 -21.27 2.12 -25.21
N SER A 346 -22.46 2.18 -24.61
CA SER A 346 -23.40 3.27 -24.82
C SER A 346 -24.16 3.60 -23.54
N ASP A 347 -24.84 4.74 -23.50
CA ASP A 347 -25.71 5.15 -22.39
C ASP A 347 -26.87 4.19 -22.14
N HIS A 348 -27.20 3.34 -23.14
CA HIS A 348 -28.24 2.31 -23.05
C HIS A 348 -27.73 0.95 -22.57
N GLY A 349 -26.44 0.87 -22.22
CA GLY A 349 -25.73 -0.32 -21.76
C GLY A 349 -24.67 -0.84 -22.73
N ASP A 350 -23.95 -1.84 -22.27
CA ASP A 350 -22.88 -2.49 -23.04
C ASP A 350 -23.47 -3.58 -23.93
N THR A 351 -23.03 -3.62 -25.20
CA THR A 351 -23.54 -4.56 -26.20
C THR A 351 -22.41 -5.21 -26.99
N VAL A 352 -22.65 -6.42 -27.46
CA VAL A 352 -21.77 -7.16 -28.38
C VAL A 352 -22.58 -7.66 -29.60
N MET A 353 -21.90 -7.93 -30.70
CA MET A 353 -22.49 -8.55 -31.87
C MET A 353 -22.16 -10.04 -31.91
N VAL A 354 -23.19 -10.88 -31.80
CA VAL A 354 -23.08 -12.34 -31.81
C VAL A 354 -23.41 -12.83 -33.22
N VAL A 355 -22.57 -13.69 -33.76
CA VAL A 355 -22.77 -14.34 -35.09
C VAL A 355 -23.31 -15.74 -34.83
N ALA A 356 -24.52 -15.98 -35.29
CA ALA A 356 -25.17 -17.29 -35.23
C ALA A 356 -24.61 -18.26 -36.30
N ALA A 357 -24.91 -19.55 -36.16
CA ALA A 357 -24.42 -20.58 -37.05
C ALA A 357 -24.90 -20.40 -38.53
N ASP A 358 -26.00 -19.68 -38.74
CA ASP A 358 -26.52 -19.31 -40.04
C ASP A 358 -25.86 -18.06 -40.66
N GLY A 359 -24.87 -17.47 -39.93
CA GLY A 359 -24.19 -16.26 -40.32
C GLY A 359 -24.94 -14.98 -40.00
N MET A 360 -26.10 -15.05 -39.36
CA MET A 360 -26.84 -13.84 -38.98
C MET A 360 -26.21 -13.17 -37.76
N VAL A 361 -26.11 -11.84 -37.81
CA VAL A 361 -25.55 -11.03 -36.74
C VAL A 361 -26.68 -10.46 -35.90
N SER A 362 -26.61 -10.66 -34.58
CA SER A 362 -27.56 -10.09 -33.62
C SER A 362 -26.82 -9.29 -32.55
N THR A 363 -27.39 -8.13 -32.15
CA THR A 363 -26.86 -7.33 -31.05
C THR A 363 -27.45 -7.87 -29.76
N ARG A 364 -26.56 -8.14 -28.78
CA ARG A 364 -26.92 -8.66 -27.45
C ARG A 364 -26.37 -7.76 -26.34
N LYS A 365 -27.19 -7.50 -25.31
CA LYS A 365 -26.75 -6.80 -24.11
C LYS A 365 -25.90 -7.72 -23.28
N VAL A 366 -24.81 -7.18 -22.75
CA VAL A 366 -23.88 -7.90 -21.88
C VAL A 366 -23.57 -7.08 -20.63
N LYS A 367 -23.20 -7.76 -19.57
CA LYS A 367 -22.70 -7.11 -18.34
C LYS A 367 -21.18 -7.19 -18.33
N VAL A 368 -20.55 -6.05 -18.56
CA VAL A 368 -19.09 -5.93 -18.59
C VAL A 368 -18.57 -5.69 -17.19
N GLY A 369 -17.56 -6.42 -16.79
CA GLY A 369 -16.81 -6.27 -15.55
C GLY A 369 -15.57 -5.38 -15.72
N VAL A 370 -14.45 -5.82 -15.10
CA VAL A 370 -13.17 -5.12 -15.20
C VAL A 370 -12.47 -5.42 -16.54
N SER A 371 -11.57 -4.52 -16.93
CA SER A 371 -10.66 -4.74 -18.07
C SER A 371 -9.36 -5.35 -17.56
N GLN A 372 -8.85 -6.38 -18.24
CA GLN A 372 -7.56 -7.00 -17.97
C GLN A 372 -6.86 -7.30 -19.30
N ASP A 373 -5.59 -6.94 -19.43
CA ASP A 373 -4.73 -7.22 -20.60
C ASP A 373 -5.38 -6.85 -21.95
N SER A 374 -6.01 -5.67 -22.03
CA SER A 374 -6.75 -5.18 -23.22
C SER A 374 -7.98 -6.03 -23.59
N GLN A 375 -8.50 -6.81 -22.66
CA GLN A 375 -9.72 -7.58 -22.79
C GLN A 375 -10.75 -7.17 -21.73
N TRP A 376 -12.03 -7.30 -22.07
CA TRP A 376 -13.13 -7.14 -21.12
C TRP A 376 -13.54 -8.49 -20.53
N VAL A 377 -13.70 -8.52 -19.22
CA VAL A 377 -14.32 -9.63 -18.52
C VAL A 377 -15.83 -9.50 -18.63
N ILE A 378 -16.50 -10.43 -19.29
CA ILE A 378 -17.95 -10.46 -19.40
C ILE A 378 -18.51 -11.34 -18.31
N LEU A 379 -19.34 -10.75 -17.46
CA LEU A 379 -19.92 -11.41 -16.29
C LEU A 379 -21.27 -12.07 -16.58
N ASP A 380 -22.00 -11.58 -17.62
CA ASP A 380 -23.34 -12.07 -17.98
C ASP A 380 -23.71 -11.65 -19.40
N GLY A 381 -24.63 -12.40 -20.03
CA GLY A 381 -25.18 -12.09 -21.34
C GLY A 381 -24.63 -12.90 -22.52
N LEU A 382 -23.61 -13.76 -22.30
CA LEU A 382 -23.05 -14.64 -23.33
C LEU A 382 -22.95 -16.10 -22.82
N GLN A 383 -22.91 -17.03 -23.77
CA GLN A 383 -22.70 -18.45 -23.48
C GLN A 383 -21.39 -18.93 -24.10
N ALA A 384 -20.81 -19.95 -23.47
CA ALA A 384 -19.63 -20.60 -24.04
C ALA A 384 -19.90 -21.21 -25.39
N GLY A 385 -18.97 -21.06 -26.35
CA GLY A 385 -19.07 -21.55 -27.71
C GLY A 385 -19.72 -20.55 -28.67
N GLU A 386 -20.30 -19.45 -28.23
CA GLU A 386 -20.82 -18.40 -29.12
C GLU A 386 -19.68 -17.65 -29.82
N GLN A 387 -19.95 -17.24 -31.06
CA GLN A 387 -19.01 -16.44 -31.84
C GLN A 387 -19.36 -14.97 -31.73
N VAL A 388 -18.43 -14.18 -31.20
CA VAL A 388 -18.60 -12.73 -31.07
C VAL A 388 -17.72 -12.01 -32.06
N MET A 389 -18.33 -11.07 -32.75
CA MET A 389 -17.68 -10.27 -33.79
C MET A 389 -16.72 -9.27 -33.16
N VAL A 390 -15.47 -9.24 -33.62
CA VAL A 390 -14.38 -8.39 -33.13
C VAL A 390 -13.92 -7.40 -34.19
N ASP A 391 -14.07 -7.74 -35.48
CA ASP A 391 -13.65 -6.89 -36.59
C ASP A 391 -14.62 -7.00 -37.75
N GLY A 392 -14.64 -5.98 -38.62
CA GLY A 392 -15.46 -5.94 -39.84
C GLY A 392 -16.80 -5.23 -39.66
N PHE A 393 -17.06 -4.51 -38.59
CA PHE A 393 -18.30 -3.78 -38.30
C PHE A 393 -18.74 -2.87 -39.45
N GLN A 394 -17.80 -2.26 -40.16
CA GLN A 394 -18.06 -1.36 -41.30
C GLN A 394 -18.52 -2.09 -42.55
N LYS A 395 -18.37 -3.41 -42.63
CA LYS A 395 -18.76 -4.24 -43.77
C LYS A 395 -20.23 -4.69 -43.70
N LEU A 396 -20.88 -4.47 -42.55
CA LEU A 396 -22.29 -4.81 -42.36
C LEU A 396 -23.18 -3.88 -43.18
N ARG A 397 -23.89 -4.44 -44.20
CA ARG A 397 -24.85 -3.72 -45.00
C ARG A 397 -26.24 -4.27 -44.73
N GLY A 398 -26.83 -3.90 -43.59
CA GLY A 398 -28.16 -4.39 -43.19
C GLY A 398 -28.19 -5.86 -42.73
N PRO A 399 -29.36 -6.48 -42.59
CA PRO A 399 -29.54 -7.85 -42.09
C PRO A 399 -29.16 -8.88 -43.18
N ALA A 400 -27.87 -9.00 -43.46
CA ALA A 400 -27.33 -9.98 -44.41
C ALA A 400 -26.42 -10.97 -43.67
N PRO A 401 -26.38 -12.27 -44.07
CA PRO A 401 -25.49 -13.23 -43.46
C PRO A 401 -24.04 -12.89 -43.74
N VAL A 402 -23.20 -13.01 -42.71
CA VAL A 402 -21.75 -12.79 -42.77
C VAL A 402 -21.00 -14.12 -42.76
N LYS A 403 -19.76 -14.12 -43.26
CA LYS A 403 -18.86 -15.27 -43.18
C LYS A 403 -17.90 -15.07 -41.98
N PRO A 404 -18.05 -15.82 -40.90
CA PRO A 404 -17.15 -15.72 -39.77
C PRO A 404 -15.75 -16.26 -40.15
N VAL A 405 -14.72 -15.49 -39.76
CA VAL A 405 -13.31 -15.87 -39.92
C VAL A 405 -12.68 -15.74 -38.53
N PRO A 406 -11.92 -16.72 -38.03
CA PRO A 406 -11.24 -16.59 -36.76
C PRO A 406 -10.39 -15.32 -36.71
N TRP A 407 -10.58 -14.50 -35.66
CA TRP A 407 -9.78 -13.31 -35.44
C TRP A 407 -8.48 -13.71 -34.74
N THR A 408 -7.34 -13.50 -35.39
CA THR A 408 -6.01 -13.89 -34.88
C THR A 408 -5.31 -12.78 -34.08
N GLY A 409 -6.02 -11.66 -33.78
CA GLY A 409 -5.42 -10.50 -33.13
C GLY A 409 -4.45 -9.75 -34.06
N ASN A 410 -4.05 -8.55 -33.69
CA ASN A 410 -2.86 -7.92 -34.27
C ASN A 410 -1.60 -8.64 -33.74
N ALA A 411 -1.35 -9.87 -34.19
CA ALA A 411 -0.01 -10.40 -34.18
C ALA A 411 0.78 -9.46 -35.09
N VAL A 412 1.57 -8.56 -34.51
CA VAL A 412 2.69 -7.90 -35.21
C VAL A 412 3.35 -9.02 -35.97
N ALA A 413 3.25 -8.98 -37.31
CA ALA A 413 3.80 -9.98 -38.20
C ALA A 413 5.25 -10.17 -37.83
N ALA A 414 5.57 -11.27 -37.15
CA ALA A 414 6.93 -11.71 -36.98
C ALA A 414 7.45 -11.94 -38.40
N ALA A 415 8.31 -11.04 -38.85
CA ALA A 415 8.98 -11.15 -40.14
C ALA A 415 9.59 -12.56 -40.22
N PRO A 416 9.42 -13.29 -41.33
CA PRO A 416 9.98 -14.61 -41.45
C PRO A 416 11.49 -14.54 -41.26
N ALA A 417 12.00 -15.25 -40.24
CA ALA A 417 13.41 -15.41 -40.02
C ALA A 417 14.01 -15.97 -41.34
N LYS A 418 14.82 -15.14 -42.00
CA LYS A 418 15.64 -15.59 -43.15
C LYS A 418 16.50 -16.74 -42.66
N ALA A 419 16.22 -17.92 -43.18
CA ALA A 419 17.09 -19.06 -43.05
C ALA A 419 18.48 -18.66 -43.56
N VAL A 420 19.46 -18.56 -42.67
CA VAL A 420 20.85 -18.44 -43.01
C VAL A 420 21.28 -19.81 -43.50
N SER A 421 21.38 -19.94 -44.83
CA SER A 421 22.01 -21.05 -45.49
C SER A 421 23.46 -21.19 -45.02
N ALA A 422 23.77 -22.27 -44.33
CA ALA A 422 25.13 -22.66 -44.05
C ALA A 422 25.82 -23.07 -45.37
N ALA A 423 26.65 -22.17 -45.92
CA ALA A 423 27.61 -22.53 -46.95
C ALA A 423 28.82 -23.20 -46.25
N LYS A 424 29.03 -24.47 -46.61
CA LYS A 424 30.29 -25.18 -46.41
C LYS A 424 31.40 -24.47 -47.22
N ASN A 425 32.48 -24.16 -46.57
CA ASN A 425 33.85 -24.49 -47.02
C ASN A 425 34.79 -24.38 -45.82
#